data_9d5ead9f96ce0930b1d3e539547512f0
#
_entry.id   9d5ead9f96ce0930b1d3e539547512f0
#
_cell.length_a   1.000
_cell.length_b   1.000
_cell.length_c   1.000
_cell.angle_alpha   90.00
_cell.angle_beta   90.00
_cell.angle_gamma   90.00
#
_symmetry.space_group_name_H-M   'P 1'
#
loop_
_entity.id
_entity.type
_entity.pdbx_description
1 polymer ?
#
loop_
_entity_poly.entity_id
_entity_poly.type
_entity_poly.pdbx_seq_one_letter_code
_entity_poly.pdbx_strand_id
1 'polypeptide(L)'
;MTQTIDRRSLLRAGAVGAAGLGFSGLFPAWAQSGSAGLAGSPGLAPQMPTLSGENIHLKIANTPFTVGGRTGHAVTMNGVLPAPLIRLREGQNVRLHVENTLDEDSSIHWHGLIVPFQMDGVPGVSFPGIKPHTTFVYEFPLLQSGTYWYHSHSGLQEQQGHYGPIVIDPAEPDPVAYDREHVIVLSDWTFLHPHQLVTKLKSEGGYFNRQRQTLFGMLRGGPEESMSASDRAMWGKMRMDPTDIADVTAATYTYLVNGHGPQENWTGLFRSGERVRLRFINAATMTIFNIRIPGLPMTVVSADGLNVRPVTVDEFQIGNAETYDVIIQPTEDKAFTLVAESIDRSGMARATLAPRMGMTAPVPPLRPRPTLTMRDMGMGSMDHSSMAGMDHGAMAGMDHGGSHSMGSMNMRDKSLVPDSVKVGVGVDAIAMSPVDRTGDPGVGLEDVGHKVLTYRDLMSLTPNPDTRPPQRTIEVHLTGNMERFMWSFDGEKFSEGVEPIRFERNERARVVLINDTMMTHPIHLHGHFFEVVNGHTGSYPRKHTVNVLPGGKVSLDLTADAPGDWAFHCHLLLHMHAGMFRVVTIRPLEGDAA
;
A
#
# COMPACT_ATOMS: atom_id res chain seq x y z
N MET A 1 48.93 -45.39 6.08
CA MET A 1 48.98 -44.41 4.97
C MET A 1 48.20 -43.15 5.43
N THR A 2 48.91 -42.19 5.97
CA THR A 2 48.38 -40.92 6.41
C THR A 2 48.33 -39.97 5.22
N GLN A 3 47.15 -39.69 4.71
CA GLN A 3 46.98 -38.63 3.70
C GLN A 3 47.13 -37.27 4.37
N THR A 4 48.19 -36.57 4.05
CA THR A 4 48.38 -35.17 4.40
C THR A 4 47.48 -34.30 3.53
N ILE A 5 46.48 -33.65 4.14
CA ILE A 5 45.63 -32.66 3.46
C ILE A 5 46.47 -31.43 3.21
N ASP A 6 46.67 -31.09 1.93
CA ASP A 6 47.40 -29.87 1.51
C ASP A 6 46.65 -28.60 1.92
N ARG A 7 47.38 -27.62 2.48
CA ARG A 7 46.86 -26.32 2.88
C ARG A 7 46.11 -25.59 1.75
N ARG A 8 46.47 -25.79 0.50
CA ARG A 8 45.77 -25.20 -0.66
C ARG A 8 44.41 -25.82 -0.91
N SER A 9 44.23 -27.11 -0.65
CA SER A 9 42.96 -27.80 -0.75
C SER A 9 42.02 -27.38 0.38
N LEU A 10 42.53 -27.12 1.58
CA LEU A 10 41.76 -26.59 2.71
C LEU A 10 41.28 -25.13 2.45
N LEU A 11 42.14 -24.28 1.88
CA LEU A 11 41.78 -22.91 1.52
C LEU A 11 40.76 -22.84 0.37
N ARG A 12 40.84 -23.76 -0.61
CA ARG A 12 39.84 -23.83 -1.68
C ARG A 12 38.48 -24.35 -1.16
N ALA A 13 38.46 -25.30 -0.26
CA ALA A 13 37.24 -25.78 0.37
C ALA A 13 36.63 -24.67 1.30
N GLY A 14 37.47 -23.93 2.02
CA GLY A 14 37.04 -22.79 2.83
C GLY A 14 36.50 -21.61 2.01
N ALA A 15 37.10 -21.31 0.85
CA ALA A 15 36.62 -20.26 -0.02
C ALA A 15 35.27 -20.57 -0.69
N VAL A 16 35.05 -21.83 -1.07
CA VAL A 16 33.76 -22.26 -1.64
C VAL A 16 32.68 -22.31 -0.55
N GLY A 17 33.02 -22.73 0.68
CA GLY A 17 32.11 -22.71 1.81
C GLY A 17 31.75 -21.29 2.28
N ALA A 18 32.74 -20.37 2.31
CA ALA A 18 32.52 -18.98 2.70
C ALA A 18 31.71 -18.21 1.63
N ALA A 19 31.91 -18.48 0.34
CA ALA A 19 31.09 -17.92 -0.72
C ALA A 19 29.64 -18.41 -0.65
N GLY A 20 29.42 -19.70 -0.38
CA GLY A 20 28.07 -20.27 -0.21
C GLY A 20 27.30 -19.71 0.99
N LEU A 21 27.97 -19.45 2.10
CA LEU A 21 27.35 -18.88 3.30
C LEU A 21 27.18 -17.35 3.22
N GLY A 22 28.02 -16.64 2.45
CA GLY A 22 27.95 -15.19 2.30
C GLY A 22 26.79 -14.69 1.42
N PHE A 23 26.31 -15.53 0.49
CA PHE A 23 25.20 -15.16 -0.42
C PHE A 23 23.81 -15.57 0.08
N SER A 24 23.71 -16.50 1.03
CA SER A 24 22.41 -16.94 1.53
C SER A 24 21.60 -15.84 2.21
N GLY A 25 22.26 -14.84 2.81
CA GLY A 25 21.60 -13.66 3.41
C GLY A 25 21.09 -12.61 2.42
N LEU A 26 21.42 -12.75 1.13
CA LEU A 26 21.01 -11.82 0.07
C LEU A 26 19.74 -12.25 -0.67
N PHE A 27 19.29 -13.49 -0.44
CA PHE A 27 18.06 -13.97 -1.05
C PHE A 27 16.87 -13.73 -0.13
N PRO A 28 15.69 -13.39 -0.69
CA PRO A 28 14.44 -13.37 0.07
C PRO A 28 14.21 -14.67 0.81
N ALA A 29 13.52 -14.64 1.94
CA ALA A 29 13.30 -15.82 2.78
C ALA A 29 12.69 -17.02 2.01
N TRP A 30 11.87 -16.76 0.99
CA TRP A 30 11.30 -17.79 0.12
C TRP A 30 12.28 -18.37 -0.90
N ALA A 31 13.35 -17.66 -1.24
CA ALA A 31 14.38 -18.10 -2.20
C ALA A 31 15.59 -18.79 -1.53
N GLN A 32 15.67 -18.74 -0.19
CA GLN A 32 16.75 -19.35 0.60
C GLN A 32 16.57 -20.86 0.81
N SER A 33 15.37 -21.37 0.62
CA SER A 33 15.10 -22.81 0.60
C SER A 33 15.28 -23.31 -0.84
N GLY A 34 16.14 -24.29 -1.03
CA GLY A 34 16.40 -24.91 -2.33
C GLY A 34 15.09 -25.25 -3.05
N SER A 35 15.11 -25.24 -4.36
CA SER A 35 13.99 -25.31 -5.32
C SER A 35 12.97 -26.47 -5.18
N ALA A 36 13.01 -27.24 -4.10
CA ALA A 36 12.07 -28.32 -3.82
C ALA A 36 10.94 -27.94 -2.84
N GLY A 37 10.89 -26.71 -2.30
CA GLY A 37 10.15 -26.46 -1.06
C GLY A 37 8.81 -25.73 -1.12
N LEU A 38 8.48 -25.03 -2.18
CA LEU A 38 7.27 -24.17 -2.14
C LEU A 38 5.95 -24.92 -2.40
N ALA A 39 5.99 -26.06 -3.05
CA ALA A 39 4.78 -26.79 -3.44
C ALA A 39 4.21 -27.72 -2.35
N GLY A 40 4.93 -27.99 -1.28
CA GLY A 40 4.60 -29.06 -0.34
C GLY A 40 4.50 -28.69 1.15
N SER A 41 4.59 -27.43 1.53
CA SER A 41 4.47 -27.09 2.95
C SER A 41 3.05 -27.34 3.45
N PRO A 42 2.83 -28.12 4.52
CA PRO A 42 1.52 -28.21 5.13
C PRO A 42 1.11 -26.83 5.64
N GLY A 43 -0.10 -26.37 5.25
CA GLY A 43 -0.62 -25.09 5.69
C GLY A 43 -0.94 -25.06 7.18
N LEU A 44 -0.84 -23.89 7.78
CA LEU A 44 -1.28 -23.59 9.12
C LEU A 44 -2.64 -22.89 9.05
N ALA A 45 -3.55 -23.21 9.96
CA ALA A 45 -4.80 -22.49 10.14
C ALA A 45 -4.99 -22.08 11.61
N PRO A 46 -4.06 -21.31 12.19
CA PRO A 46 -4.27 -20.79 13.53
C PRO A 46 -5.43 -19.80 13.49
N GLN A 47 -6.34 -19.90 14.44
CA GLN A 47 -7.35 -18.90 14.61
C GLN A 47 -6.70 -17.63 15.17
N MET A 48 -6.99 -16.48 14.55
CA MET A 48 -6.58 -15.19 15.07
C MET A 48 -7.30 -14.93 16.40
N PRO A 49 -6.59 -14.56 17.48
CA PRO A 49 -7.23 -14.18 18.73
C PRO A 49 -8.26 -13.08 18.47
N THR A 50 -9.45 -13.23 19.02
CA THR A 50 -10.55 -12.27 18.81
C THR A 50 -10.96 -11.66 20.12
N LEU A 51 -11.09 -10.33 20.15
CA LEU A 51 -11.59 -9.55 21.27
C LEU A 51 -12.93 -8.93 20.88
N SER A 52 -13.88 -8.93 21.80
CA SER A 52 -15.22 -8.37 21.60
C SER A 52 -15.81 -7.84 22.91
N GLY A 53 -16.92 -7.12 22.82
CA GLY A 53 -17.61 -6.52 23.97
C GLY A 53 -17.35 -5.01 24.07
N GLU A 54 -17.91 -4.40 25.12
CA GLU A 54 -17.85 -2.94 25.32
C GLU A 54 -16.54 -2.48 25.96
N ASN A 55 -15.88 -3.34 26.75
CA ASN A 55 -14.62 -3.04 27.42
C ASN A 55 -13.54 -4.00 26.94
N ILE A 56 -12.57 -3.47 26.22
CA ILE A 56 -11.47 -4.24 25.61
C ILE A 56 -10.14 -3.75 26.18
N HIS A 57 -9.27 -4.70 26.51
CA HIS A 57 -7.95 -4.41 27.03
C HIS A 57 -6.88 -4.79 26.01
N LEU A 58 -6.07 -3.82 25.64
CA LEU A 58 -4.94 -3.96 24.72
C LEU A 58 -3.64 -3.60 25.48
N LYS A 59 -2.62 -4.44 25.34
CA LYS A 59 -1.32 -4.23 25.93
C LYS A 59 -0.25 -4.17 24.86
N ILE A 60 0.37 -3.02 24.72
CA ILE A 60 1.48 -2.79 23.79
C ILE A 60 2.78 -3.24 24.49
N ALA A 61 3.53 -4.13 23.85
CA ALA A 61 4.79 -4.65 24.39
C ALA A 61 5.76 -5.09 23.29
N ASN A 62 7.05 -5.05 23.60
CA ASN A 62 8.07 -5.72 22.79
C ASN A 62 8.00 -7.23 23.01
N THR A 63 7.89 -8.00 21.92
CA THR A 63 7.84 -9.46 21.96
C THR A 63 8.73 -10.09 20.88
N PRO A 64 9.29 -11.28 21.11
CA PRO A 64 9.93 -12.03 20.04
C PRO A 64 8.91 -12.40 18.95
N PHE A 65 9.29 -12.23 17.70
CA PHE A 65 8.50 -12.69 16.53
C PHE A 65 9.37 -13.55 15.62
N THR A 66 8.89 -14.76 15.30
CA THR A 66 9.62 -15.72 14.49
C THR A 66 8.88 -15.97 13.18
N VAL A 67 9.57 -15.78 12.06
CA VAL A 67 9.08 -16.09 10.71
C VAL A 67 10.23 -16.60 9.85
N GLY A 68 9.98 -17.61 9.02
CA GLY A 68 11.01 -18.23 8.18
C GLY A 68 12.18 -18.81 8.98
N GLY A 69 11.94 -19.26 10.20
CA GLY A 69 12.97 -19.81 11.10
C GLY A 69 13.91 -18.76 11.72
N ARG A 70 13.66 -17.45 11.52
CA ARG A 70 14.43 -16.36 12.11
C ARG A 70 13.59 -15.62 13.15
N THR A 71 14.19 -15.24 14.27
CA THR A 71 13.53 -14.48 15.32
C THR A 71 14.02 -13.05 15.33
N GLY A 72 13.06 -12.12 15.34
CA GLY A 72 13.26 -10.69 15.55
C GLY A 72 12.45 -10.19 16.75
N HIS A 73 12.41 -8.88 16.94
CA HIS A 73 11.60 -8.22 17.97
C HIS A 73 10.50 -7.42 17.31
N ALA A 74 9.26 -7.63 17.73
CA ALA A 74 8.10 -6.90 17.26
C ALA A 74 7.49 -6.07 18.40
N VAL A 75 6.91 -4.93 18.05
CA VAL A 75 5.98 -4.21 18.91
C VAL A 75 4.59 -4.80 18.66
N THR A 76 4.08 -5.53 19.63
CA THR A 76 2.81 -6.25 19.48
C THR A 76 1.73 -5.73 20.41
N MET A 77 0.49 -6.01 20.11
CA MET A 77 -0.62 -5.90 21.05
C MET A 77 -1.04 -7.30 21.51
N ASN A 78 -1.11 -7.47 22.83
CA ASN A 78 -1.42 -8.74 23.50
C ASN A 78 -0.49 -9.90 23.08
N GLY A 79 0.75 -9.59 22.68
CA GLY A 79 1.80 -10.59 22.40
C GLY A 79 1.69 -11.34 21.07
N VAL A 80 0.84 -10.92 20.15
CA VAL A 80 0.64 -11.57 18.84
C VAL A 80 0.81 -10.61 17.68
N LEU A 81 1.18 -11.15 16.51
CA LEU A 81 1.32 -10.42 15.24
C LEU A 81 0.65 -11.24 14.10
N PRO A 82 -0.30 -10.67 13.35
CA PRO A 82 -0.94 -9.39 13.63
C PRO A 82 -1.61 -9.39 15.00
N ALA A 83 -1.86 -8.19 15.54
CA ALA A 83 -2.57 -8.02 16.79
C ALA A 83 -3.99 -8.64 16.73
N PRO A 84 -4.65 -8.90 17.88
CA PRO A 84 -5.96 -9.57 17.91
C PRO A 84 -6.99 -8.89 17.00
N LEU A 85 -7.85 -9.69 16.37
CA LEU A 85 -9.04 -9.18 15.70
C LEU A 85 -9.97 -8.54 16.76
N ILE A 86 -10.27 -7.27 16.60
CA ILE A 86 -11.33 -6.60 17.36
C ILE A 86 -12.63 -6.75 16.58
N ARG A 87 -13.59 -7.51 17.15
CA ARG A 87 -14.91 -7.71 16.53
C ARG A 87 -15.99 -7.03 17.34
N LEU A 88 -16.66 -6.07 16.73
CA LEU A 88 -17.63 -5.18 17.35
C LEU A 88 -18.94 -5.17 16.55
N ARG A 89 -19.91 -4.40 16.98
CA ARG A 89 -21.19 -4.23 16.29
C ARG A 89 -21.53 -2.75 16.15
N GLU A 90 -22.04 -2.38 15.01
CA GLU A 90 -22.56 -1.04 14.73
C GLU A 90 -23.63 -0.64 15.77
N GLY A 91 -23.57 0.61 16.23
CA GLY A 91 -24.47 1.15 17.25
C GLY A 91 -24.02 0.90 18.69
N GLN A 92 -23.01 0.04 18.95
CA GLN A 92 -22.48 -0.11 20.30
C GLN A 92 -21.50 1.01 20.67
N ASN A 93 -21.38 1.32 21.96
CA ASN A 93 -20.24 2.07 22.49
C ASN A 93 -19.11 1.12 22.85
N VAL A 94 -17.88 1.54 22.58
CA VAL A 94 -16.70 0.75 22.94
C VAL A 94 -15.75 1.59 23.80
N ARG A 95 -15.13 0.93 24.77
CA ARG A 95 -14.08 1.47 25.62
C ARG A 95 -12.86 0.58 25.50
N LEU A 96 -11.79 1.12 24.92
CA LEU A 96 -10.56 0.38 24.68
C LEU A 96 -9.47 0.92 25.63
N HIS A 97 -9.10 0.08 26.59
CA HIS A 97 -8.05 0.36 27.57
C HIS A 97 -6.71 -0.07 26.96
N VAL A 98 -5.87 0.89 26.60
CA VAL A 98 -4.58 0.63 25.94
C VAL A 98 -3.45 0.91 26.92
N GLU A 99 -2.82 -0.15 27.41
CA GLU A 99 -1.62 -0.09 28.26
C GLU A 99 -0.37 -0.05 27.38
N ASN A 100 0.42 1.01 27.50
CA ASN A 100 1.73 1.11 26.87
C ASN A 100 2.80 0.63 27.87
N THR A 101 3.45 -0.51 27.59
CA THR A 101 4.55 -1.03 28.43
C THR A 101 5.93 -0.78 27.83
N LEU A 102 6.01 0.01 26.74
CA LEU A 102 7.27 0.42 26.15
C LEU A 102 7.92 1.54 26.97
N ASP A 103 9.21 1.76 26.76
CA ASP A 103 9.99 2.89 27.31
C ASP A 103 9.88 4.15 26.43
N GLU A 104 9.00 4.14 25.42
CA GLU A 104 8.73 5.24 24.51
C GLU A 104 7.23 5.50 24.37
N ASP A 105 6.86 6.69 23.88
CA ASP A 105 5.46 7.03 23.58
C ASP A 105 4.90 6.10 22.49
N SER A 106 3.62 5.77 22.62
CA SER A 106 2.89 4.98 21.63
C SER A 106 1.52 5.58 21.32
N SER A 107 0.80 4.98 20.39
CA SER A 107 -0.54 5.42 20.01
C SER A 107 -1.29 4.28 19.30
N ILE A 108 -2.60 4.40 19.19
CA ILE A 108 -3.42 3.61 18.27
C ILE A 108 -4.30 4.55 17.47
N HIS A 109 -4.18 4.50 16.16
CA HIS A 109 -5.14 5.06 15.22
C HIS A 109 -6.13 3.97 14.79
N TRP A 110 -7.41 4.33 14.77
CA TRP A 110 -8.53 3.47 14.36
C TRP A 110 -8.84 3.72 12.89
N HIS A 111 -8.07 3.11 12.03
CA HIS A 111 -8.03 3.43 10.61
C HIS A 111 -9.39 3.21 9.92
N GLY A 112 -9.92 4.29 9.33
CA GLY A 112 -11.20 4.29 8.63
C GLY A 112 -12.43 4.42 9.52
N LEU A 113 -12.27 4.50 10.85
CA LEU A 113 -13.41 4.72 11.74
C LEU A 113 -13.76 6.20 11.85
N ILE A 114 -15.05 6.49 11.90
CA ILE A 114 -15.59 7.82 12.25
C ILE A 114 -15.66 7.89 13.76
N VAL A 115 -14.75 8.64 14.35
CA VAL A 115 -14.62 8.81 15.80
C VAL A 115 -14.51 10.30 16.15
N PRO A 116 -14.81 10.71 17.40
CA PRO A 116 -14.43 12.06 17.86
C PRO A 116 -12.94 12.30 17.64
N PHE A 117 -12.55 13.48 17.13
CA PHE A 117 -11.16 13.69 16.67
C PHE A 117 -10.12 13.46 17.78
N GLN A 118 -10.45 13.72 19.06
CA GLN A 118 -9.56 13.43 20.20
C GLN A 118 -9.29 11.94 20.40
N MET A 119 -10.10 11.06 19.80
CA MET A 119 -9.97 9.59 19.84
C MET A 119 -9.34 9.01 18.57
N ASP A 120 -8.96 9.85 17.61
CA ASP A 120 -8.34 9.45 16.35
C ASP A 120 -6.94 8.83 16.51
N GLY A 121 -6.23 9.20 17.56
CA GLY A 121 -5.00 8.54 17.97
C GLY A 121 -3.71 9.01 17.28
N VAL A 122 -3.68 10.24 16.72
CA VAL A 122 -2.48 10.82 16.10
C VAL A 122 -1.76 11.76 17.07
N PRO A 123 -0.57 11.38 17.59
CA PRO A 123 0.18 12.22 18.53
C PRO A 123 0.55 13.58 17.92
N GLY A 124 0.30 14.64 18.70
CA GLY A 124 0.61 16.02 18.28
C GLY A 124 -0.40 16.65 17.32
N VAL A 125 -1.44 15.89 16.88
CA VAL A 125 -2.57 16.38 16.08
C VAL A 125 -3.86 16.24 16.89
N SER A 126 -4.27 15.03 17.22
CA SER A 126 -5.56 14.77 17.89
C SER A 126 -5.41 14.46 19.39
N PHE A 127 -4.25 14.03 19.87
CA PHE A 127 -4.01 13.72 21.28
C PHE A 127 -2.50 13.73 21.62
N PRO A 128 -2.13 13.65 22.94
CA PRO A 128 -0.72 13.77 23.37
C PRO A 128 0.11 12.47 23.25
N GLY A 129 -0.47 11.37 22.75
CA GLY A 129 0.17 10.05 22.78
C GLY A 129 -0.02 9.32 24.13
N ILE A 130 0.21 8.00 24.11
CA ILE A 130 0.18 7.14 25.31
C ILE A 130 1.59 7.09 25.89
N LYS A 131 1.80 7.71 27.03
CA LYS A 131 3.13 7.80 27.66
C LYS A 131 3.64 6.42 28.11
N PRO A 132 4.98 6.25 28.26
CA PRO A 132 5.58 5.03 28.78
C PRO A 132 4.92 4.59 30.08
N HIS A 133 4.62 3.30 30.20
CA HIS A 133 4.05 2.67 31.40
C HIS A 133 2.74 3.29 31.90
N THR A 134 1.94 3.87 30.97
CA THR A 134 0.61 4.40 31.28
C THR A 134 -0.48 3.72 30.46
N THR A 135 -1.72 3.92 30.87
CA THR A 135 -2.91 3.46 30.14
C THR A 135 -3.70 4.67 29.64
N PHE A 136 -4.09 4.64 28.36
CA PHE A 136 -5.04 5.57 27.79
C PHE A 136 -6.33 4.82 27.46
N VAL A 137 -7.48 5.48 27.62
CA VAL A 137 -8.79 4.89 27.34
C VAL A 137 -9.41 5.63 26.15
N TYR A 138 -9.54 4.92 25.03
CA TYR A 138 -10.33 5.38 23.89
C TYR A 138 -11.79 4.99 24.14
N GLU A 139 -12.70 5.95 23.99
CA GLU A 139 -14.14 5.72 24.19
C GLU A 139 -14.93 6.44 23.11
N PHE A 140 -15.68 5.67 22.30
CA PHE A 140 -16.48 6.23 21.22
C PHE A 140 -17.60 5.29 20.78
N PRO A 141 -18.67 5.85 20.18
CA PRO A 141 -19.71 5.05 19.52
C PRO A 141 -19.23 4.53 18.18
N LEU A 142 -19.73 3.35 17.78
CA LEU A 142 -19.50 2.76 16.48
C LEU A 142 -20.62 3.18 15.53
N LEU A 143 -20.30 4.06 14.58
CA LEU A 143 -21.27 4.68 13.67
C LEU A 143 -21.40 3.95 12.33
N GLN A 144 -20.64 2.87 12.13
CA GLN A 144 -20.49 2.20 10.85
C GLN A 144 -20.17 0.73 11.01
N SER A 145 -20.49 -0.07 10.00
CA SER A 145 -20.09 -1.48 9.87
C SER A 145 -19.04 -1.65 8.77
N GLY A 146 -18.33 -2.79 8.76
CA GLY A 146 -17.37 -3.11 7.70
C GLY A 146 -16.06 -3.71 8.20
N THR A 147 -15.09 -3.75 7.30
CA THR A 147 -13.73 -4.24 7.54
C THR A 147 -12.79 -3.05 7.64
N TYR A 148 -12.10 -2.94 8.76
CA TYR A 148 -11.18 -1.87 9.14
C TYR A 148 -9.93 -2.46 9.79
N TRP A 149 -9.05 -1.60 10.28
CA TRP A 149 -7.86 -2.02 11.02
C TRP A 149 -7.41 -0.96 12.01
N TYR A 150 -6.42 -1.25 12.82
CA TYR A 150 -5.84 -0.33 13.77
C TYR A 150 -4.32 -0.48 13.78
N HIS A 151 -3.61 0.61 13.95
CA HIS A 151 -2.15 0.62 13.94
C HIS A 151 -1.57 1.79 14.73
N SER A 152 -0.25 1.73 15.00
CA SER A 152 0.44 2.84 15.63
C SER A 152 0.59 4.02 14.67
N HIS A 153 0.41 5.22 15.21
CA HIS A 153 0.78 6.47 14.55
C HIS A 153 1.99 7.13 15.23
N SER A 154 2.74 6.36 16.04
CA SER A 154 3.94 6.82 16.77
C SER A 154 5.20 6.31 16.09
N GLY A 155 6.01 7.25 15.57
CA GLY A 155 7.31 6.95 14.98
C GLY A 155 7.24 5.93 13.86
N LEU A 156 7.94 4.79 14.02
CA LEU A 156 7.98 3.70 13.04
C LEU A 156 7.49 2.36 13.65
N GLN A 157 6.66 2.42 14.71
CA GLN A 157 6.19 1.23 15.41
C GLN A 157 5.30 0.33 14.53
N GLU A 158 4.59 0.91 13.56
CA GLU A 158 3.81 0.16 12.56
C GLU A 158 4.71 -0.83 11.79
N GLN A 159 5.90 -0.40 11.33
CA GLN A 159 6.89 -1.30 10.68
C GLN A 159 7.38 -2.41 11.61
N GLN A 160 7.27 -2.23 12.91
CA GLN A 160 7.66 -3.23 13.91
C GLN A 160 6.54 -4.21 14.26
N GLY A 161 5.36 -4.10 13.63
CA GLY A 161 4.26 -5.03 13.84
C GLY A 161 3.08 -4.51 14.67
N HIS A 162 3.06 -3.21 14.96
CA HIS A 162 2.00 -2.59 15.75
C HIS A 162 0.76 -2.30 14.91
N TYR A 163 0.04 -3.36 14.48
CA TYR A 163 -1.20 -3.30 13.69
C TYR A 163 -2.06 -4.54 13.94
N GLY A 164 -3.37 -4.38 13.75
CA GLY A 164 -4.34 -5.48 13.84
C GLY A 164 -5.68 -5.16 13.15
N PRO A 165 -6.49 -6.18 12.82
CA PRO A 165 -7.74 -6.03 12.11
C PRO A 165 -8.90 -5.64 13.02
N ILE A 166 -9.89 -4.93 12.44
CA ILE A 166 -11.20 -4.65 13.04
C ILE A 166 -12.28 -5.13 12.07
N VAL A 167 -13.29 -5.83 12.61
CA VAL A 167 -14.53 -6.12 11.89
C VAL A 167 -15.68 -5.59 12.74
N ILE A 168 -16.52 -4.76 12.14
CA ILE A 168 -17.72 -4.24 12.75
C ILE A 168 -18.91 -4.85 12.03
N ASP A 169 -19.64 -5.72 12.75
CA ASP A 169 -20.84 -6.33 12.23
C ASP A 169 -21.96 -5.28 12.11
N PRO A 170 -22.78 -5.30 11.04
CA PRO A 170 -23.85 -4.33 10.87
C PRO A 170 -24.95 -4.51 11.94
N ALA A 171 -25.63 -3.40 12.28
CA ALA A 171 -26.79 -3.41 13.16
C ALA A 171 -27.97 -4.19 12.54
N GLU A 172 -28.18 -3.99 11.25
CA GLU A 172 -29.18 -4.67 10.42
C GLU A 172 -28.57 -5.92 9.74
N PRO A 173 -29.38 -6.81 9.14
CA PRO A 173 -28.86 -7.94 8.38
C PRO A 173 -27.86 -7.50 7.30
N ASP A 174 -26.70 -8.17 7.23
CA ASP A 174 -25.68 -7.86 6.22
C ASP A 174 -26.26 -8.06 4.80
N PRO A 175 -26.23 -7.05 3.92
CA PRO A 175 -26.71 -7.18 2.55
C PRO A 175 -25.88 -8.16 1.71
N VAL A 176 -24.67 -8.46 2.14
CA VAL A 176 -23.75 -9.42 1.51
C VAL A 176 -23.92 -10.79 2.17
N ALA A 177 -24.58 -11.71 1.49
CA ALA A 177 -24.76 -13.05 2.02
C ALA A 177 -23.49 -13.92 1.83
N TYR A 178 -23.05 -14.57 2.89
CA TYR A 178 -21.93 -15.54 2.90
C TYR A 178 -22.16 -16.64 3.94
N ASP A 179 -21.46 -17.76 3.78
CA ASP A 179 -21.59 -18.94 4.64
C ASP A 179 -20.38 -19.04 5.61
N ARG A 180 -19.26 -18.41 5.24
CA ARG A 180 -17.99 -18.40 5.97
C ARG A 180 -17.22 -17.11 5.68
N GLU A 181 -16.37 -16.71 6.61
CA GLU A 181 -15.43 -15.61 6.37
C GLU A 181 -14.02 -15.93 6.85
N HIS A 182 -13.07 -15.23 6.24
CA HIS A 182 -11.67 -15.17 6.70
C HIS A 182 -11.18 -13.73 6.63
N VAL A 183 -10.55 -13.25 7.70
CA VAL A 183 -9.81 -11.99 7.69
C VAL A 183 -8.40 -12.28 7.23
N ILE A 184 -7.94 -11.54 6.22
CA ILE A 184 -6.64 -11.69 5.55
C ILE A 184 -5.86 -10.40 5.74
N VAL A 185 -4.97 -10.36 6.72
CA VAL A 185 -4.07 -9.25 6.96
C VAL A 185 -2.78 -9.49 6.19
N LEU A 186 -2.51 -8.64 5.21
CA LEU A 186 -1.27 -8.61 4.45
C LEU A 186 -0.31 -7.64 5.10
N SER A 187 0.97 -8.00 5.20
CA SER A 187 1.97 -7.12 5.77
C SER A 187 3.38 -7.42 5.25
N ASP A 188 4.30 -6.51 5.51
CA ASP A 188 5.71 -6.63 5.18
C ASP A 188 6.56 -6.61 6.45
N TRP A 189 7.41 -7.61 6.63
CA TRP A 189 8.27 -7.76 7.79
C TRP A 189 9.74 -7.65 7.42
N THR A 190 10.52 -6.96 8.25
CA THR A 190 11.97 -6.94 8.13
C THR A 190 12.64 -7.17 9.48
N PHE A 191 13.82 -7.78 9.45
CA PHE A 191 14.68 -7.93 10.63
C PHE A 191 15.63 -6.73 10.84
N LEU A 192 15.58 -5.74 9.93
CA LEU A 192 16.28 -4.47 10.10
C LEU A 192 15.45 -3.56 11.01
N HIS A 193 16.14 -2.83 11.88
CA HIS A 193 15.47 -1.78 12.65
C HIS A 193 14.95 -0.69 11.70
N PRO A 194 13.71 -0.18 11.83
CA PRO A 194 13.10 0.76 10.88
C PRO A 194 13.95 2.02 10.62
N HIS A 195 14.63 2.57 11.63
CA HIS A 195 15.55 3.69 11.43
C HIS A 195 16.74 3.37 10.51
N GLN A 196 17.12 2.09 10.39
CA GLN A 196 18.16 1.68 9.44
C GLN A 196 17.63 1.74 8.00
N LEU A 197 16.35 1.41 7.79
CA LEU A 197 15.70 1.59 6.48
C LEU A 197 15.76 3.06 6.06
N VAL A 198 15.28 3.96 6.93
CA VAL A 198 15.28 5.41 6.69
C VAL A 198 16.68 5.93 6.42
N THR A 199 17.66 5.54 7.24
CA THR A 199 19.06 6.00 7.09
C THR A 199 19.64 5.59 5.75
N LYS A 200 19.38 4.34 5.32
CA LYS A 200 19.87 3.83 4.04
C LYS A 200 19.19 4.50 2.84
N LEU A 201 17.86 4.67 2.88
CA LEU A 201 17.12 5.37 1.82
C LEU A 201 17.52 6.85 1.72
N LYS A 202 17.78 7.52 2.84
CA LYS A 202 18.31 8.90 2.82
C LYS A 202 19.74 9.00 2.29
N SER A 203 20.53 7.95 2.42
CA SER A 203 21.89 7.92 1.84
C SER A 203 21.87 7.56 0.36
N GLU A 204 20.94 6.71 -0.07
CA GLU A 204 20.72 6.29 -1.46
C GLU A 204 19.26 5.86 -1.64
N GLY A 205 18.44 6.65 -2.36
CA GLY A 205 17.00 6.42 -2.50
C GLY A 205 16.65 5.02 -3.02
N GLY A 206 17.41 4.49 -3.98
CA GLY A 206 17.20 3.12 -4.48
C GLY A 206 18.01 2.03 -3.77
N TYR A 207 18.44 2.23 -2.51
CA TYR A 207 19.30 1.27 -1.80
C TYR A 207 18.75 -0.15 -1.73
N PHE A 208 17.45 -0.30 -1.54
CA PHE A 208 16.79 -1.61 -1.43
C PHE A 208 16.19 -2.12 -2.74
N ASN A 209 16.22 -1.33 -3.83
CA ASN A 209 15.80 -1.77 -5.14
C ASN A 209 16.92 -2.60 -5.81
N ARG A 210 16.81 -3.92 -5.68
CA ARG A 210 17.74 -4.89 -6.30
C ARG A 210 17.41 -5.22 -7.75
N GLN A 211 16.33 -4.65 -8.29
CA GLN A 211 15.87 -4.85 -9.67
C GLN A 211 16.28 -3.70 -10.60
N ARG A 212 17.08 -2.75 -10.12
CA ARG A 212 17.59 -1.64 -10.91
C ARG A 212 18.29 -2.11 -12.17
N GLN A 213 18.13 -1.37 -13.25
CA GLN A 213 18.85 -1.60 -14.50
C GLN A 213 20.34 -1.28 -14.31
N THR A 214 21.20 -2.23 -14.63
CA THR A 214 22.65 -2.07 -14.51
C THR A 214 23.32 -2.32 -15.85
N LEU A 215 24.49 -1.70 -16.08
CA LEU A 215 25.31 -1.97 -17.26
C LEU A 215 25.69 -3.46 -17.37
N PHE A 216 25.94 -4.11 -16.23
CA PHE A 216 26.28 -5.53 -16.19
C PHE A 216 25.07 -6.42 -16.53
N GLY A 217 23.86 -6.08 -16.05
CA GLY A 217 22.62 -6.75 -16.45
C GLY A 217 22.40 -6.64 -17.96
N MET A 218 22.57 -5.45 -18.53
CA MET A 218 22.48 -5.21 -19.96
C MET A 218 23.47 -6.07 -20.77
N LEU A 219 24.71 -6.23 -20.31
CA LEU A 219 25.72 -7.05 -20.98
C LEU A 219 25.44 -8.55 -20.88
N ARG A 220 24.77 -9.00 -19.83
CA ARG A 220 24.36 -10.41 -19.66
C ARG A 220 23.21 -10.81 -20.57
N GLY A 221 22.38 -9.86 -20.95
CA GLY A 221 21.17 -10.10 -21.75
C GLY A 221 20.14 -10.98 -21.04
N GLY A 222 18.98 -10.46 -20.77
CA GLY A 222 17.85 -11.21 -20.22
C GLY A 222 16.56 -10.60 -20.74
N PRO A 223 15.41 -11.28 -20.71
CA PRO A 223 14.14 -10.73 -21.13
C PRO A 223 13.76 -9.47 -20.32
N GLU A 224 14.27 -9.35 -19.11
CA GLU A 224 14.06 -8.18 -18.23
C GLU A 224 14.94 -6.97 -18.58
N GLU A 225 15.91 -7.15 -19.47
CA GLU A 225 16.86 -6.12 -19.92
C GLU A 225 16.58 -5.63 -21.35
N SER A 226 15.36 -5.86 -21.85
CA SER A 226 14.94 -5.63 -23.25
C SER A 226 14.78 -4.16 -23.65
N MET A 227 14.98 -3.20 -22.72
CA MET A 227 14.86 -1.78 -23.04
C MET A 227 15.87 -1.34 -24.11
N SER A 228 15.39 -0.57 -25.10
CA SER A 228 16.23 -0.04 -26.17
C SER A 228 17.30 0.93 -25.65
N ALA A 229 18.39 1.10 -26.39
CA ALA A 229 19.44 2.06 -26.03
C ALA A 229 18.93 3.52 -26.05
N SER A 230 17.95 3.84 -26.91
CA SER A 230 17.27 5.14 -26.94
C SER A 230 16.46 5.40 -25.68
N ASP A 231 15.68 4.42 -25.24
CA ASP A 231 14.85 4.55 -24.03
C ASP A 231 15.74 4.68 -22.78
N ARG A 232 16.80 3.88 -22.68
CA ARG A 232 17.79 4.02 -21.61
C ARG A 232 18.43 5.41 -21.57
N ALA A 233 18.78 5.95 -22.76
CA ALA A 233 19.33 7.29 -22.84
C ALA A 233 18.32 8.37 -22.43
N MET A 234 17.04 8.17 -22.75
CA MET A 234 15.96 9.07 -22.36
C MET A 234 15.74 9.05 -20.85
N TRP A 235 15.59 7.86 -20.23
CA TRP A 235 15.48 7.71 -18.77
C TRP A 235 16.72 8.27 -18.05
N GLY A 236 17.92 8.02 -18.59
CA GLY A 236 19.16 8.56 -18.06
C GLY A 236 19.24 10.09 -18.11
N LYS A 237 18.71 10.74 -19.17
CA LYS A 237 18.60 12.20 -19.23
C LYS A 237 17.66 12.76 -18.17
N MET A 238 16.58 12.04 -17.84
CA MET A 238 15.67 12.39 -16.76
C MET A 238 16.26 12.07 -15.38
N ARG A 239 17.37 11.33 -15.29
CA ARG A 239 17.99 10.82 -14.06
C ARG A 239 17.01 9.95 -13.26
N MET A 240 16.23 9.15 -13.95
CA MET A 240 15.20 8.28 -13.41
C MET A 240 15.44 6.84 -13.85
N ASP A 241 15.01 5.88 -13.04
CA ASP A 241 15.03 4.45 -13.37
C ASP A 241 13.59 3.94 -13.48
N PRO A 242 13.15 3.43 -14.65
CA PRO A 242 11.77 2.98 -14.83
C PRO A 242 11.38 1.75 -13.99
N THR A 243 12.34 1.14 -13.30
CA THR A 243 12.11 0.02 -12.38
C THR A 243 12.00 0.48 -10.91
N ASP A 244 12.10 1.78 -10.64
CA ASP A 244 12.03 2.33 -9.29
C ASP A 244 10.56 2.55 -8.85
N ILE A 245 9.86 1.42 -8.65
CA ILE A 245 8.44 1.34 -8.38
C ILE A 245 8.16 1.18 -6.87
N ALA A 246 9.12 0.62 -6.13
CA ALA A 246 9.03 0.38 -4.69
C ALA A 246 10.37 0.65 -4.00
N ASP A 247 10.34 1.41 -2.90
CA ASP A 247 11.54 1.77 -2.14
C ASP A 247 12.19 0.58 -1.45
N VAL A 248 11.38 -0.36 -0.94
CA VAL A 248 11.85 -1.54 -0.23
C VAL A 248 11.23 -2.79 -0.85
N THR A 249 12.07 -3.72 -1.26
CA THR A 249 11.68 -4.90 -2.03
C THR A 249 11.81 -6.19 -1.20
N ALA A 250 11.41 -7.33 -1.76
CA ALA A 250 11.57 -8.65 -1.13
C ALA A 250 13.02 -9.05 -0.85
N ALA A 251 14.01 -8.31 -1.34
CA ALA A 251 15.40 -8.46 -0.91
C ALA A 251 15.60 -8.14 0.59
N THR A 252 14.66 -7.39 1.19
CA THR A 252 14.70 -6.96 2.58
C THR A 252 13.45 -7.39 3.33
N TYR A 253 12.29 -7.36 2.67
CA TYR A 253 11.02 -7.75 3.25
C TYR A 253 10.72 -9.25 3.12
N THR A 254 10.08 -9.81 4.14
CA THR A 254 9.30 -11.03 4.08
C THR A 254 7.84 -10.64 4.10
N TYR A 255 7.10 -10.99 3.06
CA TYR A 255 5.68 -10.68 2.96
C TYR A 255 4.84 -11.71 3.69
N LEU A 256 3.87 -11.25 4.47
CA LEU A 256 3.12 -12.09 5.40
C LEU A 256 1.63 -12.12 5.07
N VAL A 257 1.00 -13.26 5.32
CA VAL A 257 -0.45 -13.42 5.46
C VAL A 257 -0.74 -13.80 6.91
N ASN A 258 -1.47 -12.97 7.63
CA ASN A 258 -1.83 -13.22 9.04
C ASN A 258 -0.61 -13.56 9.92
N GLY A 259 0.52 -12.87 9.70
CA GLY A 259 1.76 -13.10 10.44
C GLY A 259 2.59 -14.30 9.97
N HIS A 260 2.15 -15.03 8.95
CA HIS A 260 2.84 -16.21 8.41
C HIS A 260 3.53 -15.87 7.09
N GLY A 261 4.79 -16.26 6.98
CA GLY A 261 5.57 -16.12 5.75
C GLY A 261 5.14 -17.14 4.68
N PRO A 262 5.65 -16.98 3.44
CA PRO A 262 5.27 -17.88 2.34
C PRO A 262 5.57 -19.37 2.59
N GLN A 263 6.54 -19.68 3.45
CA GLN A 263 6.90 -21.08 3.77
C GLN A 263 5.94 -21.68 4.79
N GLU A 264 5.50 -20.89 5.77
CA GLU A 264 4.52 -21.33 6.78
C GLU A 264 3.13 -21.51 6.16
N ASN A 265 2.82 -20.76 5.09
CA ASN A 265 1.66 -20.95 4.22
C ASN A 265 0.33 -21.05 4.97
N TRP A 266 -0.13 -19.94 5.54
CA TRP A 266 -1.43 -19.88 6.21
C TRP A 266 -2.54 -20.53 5.35
N THR A 267 -3.46 -21.28 5.97
CA THR A 267 -4.54 -21.98 5.26
C THR A 267 -5.91 -21.56 5.78
N GLY A 268 -6.75 -21.05 4.88
CA GLY A 268 -8.17 -20.83 5.10
C GLY A 268 -9.00 -22.02 4.62
N LEU A 269 -9.91 -22.52 5.46
CA LEU A 269 -10.75 -23.66 5.12
C LEU A 269 -12.09 -23.23 4.52
N PHE A 270 -12.58 -24.01 3.55
CA PHE A 270 -13.92 -23.86 2.99
C PHE A 270 -14.59 -25.23 2.78
N ARG A 271 -15.90 -25.27 2.51
CA ARG A 271 -16.60 -26.42 1.96
C ARG A 271 -17.00 -26.12 0.52
N SER A 272 -16.97 -27.16 -0.32
CA SER A 272 -17.40 -27.03 -1.73
C SER A 272 -18.81 -26.43 -1.81
N GLY A 273 -18.96 -25.37 -2.63
CA GLY A 273 -20.20 -24.65 -2.83
C GLY A 273 -20.46 -23.50 -1.82
N GLU A 274 -19.71 -23.42 -0.69
CA GLU A 274 -19.83 -22.29 0.25
C GLU A 274 -19.45 -20.97 -0.43
N ARG A 275 -20.21 -19.91 -0.10
CA ARG A 275 -19.80 -18.54 -0.35
C ARG A 275 -18.89 -18.09 0.78
N VAL A 276 -17.62 -17.88 0.46
CA VAL A 276 -16.61 -17.49 1.45
C VAL A 276 -16.28 -16.02 1.26
N ARG A 277 -16.48 -15.22 2.31
CA ARG A 277 -16.05 -13.81 2.36
C ARG A 277 -14.59 -13.75 2.80
N LEU A 278 -13.74 -13.20 1.95
CA LEU A 278 -12.37 -12.88 2.30
C LEU A 278 -12.29 -11.37 2.54
N ARG A 279 -11.87 -10.99 3.76
CA ARG A 279 -11.74 -9.59 4.19
C ARG A 279 -10.26 -9.23 4.13
N PHE A 280 -9.84 -8.63 3.02
CA PHE A 280 -8.46 -8.21 2.81
C PHE A 280 -8.19 -6.87 3.47
N ILE A 281 -7.09 -6.81 4.21
CA ILE A 281 -6.55 -5.59 4.82
C ILE A 281 -5.08 -5.52 4.42
N ASN A 282 -4.65 -4.46 3.75
CA ASN A 282 -3.24 -4.23 3.50
C ASN A 282 -2.64 -3.38 4.62
N ALA A 283 -2.12 -4.03 5.64
CA ALA A 283 -1.40 -3.43 6.76
C ALA A 283 0.13 -3.41 6.53
N ALA A 284 0.59 -3.57 5.28
CA ALA A 284 2.00 -3.40 4.94
C ALA A 284 2.38 -1.92 5.02
N THR A 285 3.61 -1.66 5.44
CA THR A 285 4.09 -0.29 5.63
C THR A 285 4.57 0.35 4.33
N MET A 286 5.13 -0.45 3.40
CA MET A 286 5.68 0.04 2.14
C MET A 286 5.23 -0.75 0.92
N THR A 287 4.46 -1.85 1.10
CA THR A 287 4.19 -2.77 0.01
C THR A 287 2.74 -2.69 -0.48
N ILE A 288 2.56 -2.35 -1.74
CA ILE A 288 1.32 -2.51 -2.48
C ILE A 288 1.28 -3.93 -3.04
N PHE A 289 0.15 -4.62 -2.94
CA PHE A 289 0.02 -6.00 -3.42
C PHE A 289 -0.96 -6.15 -4.57
N ASN A 290 -0.66 -7.07 -5.47
CA ASN A 290 -1.55 -7.59 -6.50
C ASN A 290 -2.15 -8.91 -6.02
N ILE A 291 -3.47 -8.97 -5.84
CA ILE A 291 -4.19 -10.09 -5.24
C ILE A 291 -4.89 -10.90 -6.31
N ARG A 292 -4.58 -12.18 -6.37
CA ARG A 292 -5.26 -13.14 -7.26
C ARG A 292 -5.35 -14.53 -6.65
N ILE A 293 -6.34 -15.28 -7.08
CA ILE A 293 -6.51 -16.69 -6.73
C ILE A 293 -6.63 -17.46 -8.07
N PRO A 294 -5.53 -17.98 -8.63
CA PRO A 294 -5.56 -18.62 -9.93
C PRO A 294 -6.65 -19.68 -10.07
N GLY A 295 -7.53 -19.51 -11.07
CA GLY A 295 -8.65 -20.41 -11.34
C GLY A 295 -9.86 -20.24 -10.43
N LEU A 296 -9.93 -19.16 -9.62
CA LEU A 296 -11.07 -18.85 -8.78
C LEU A 296 -11.36 -17.34 -8.81
N PRO A 297 -12.40 -16.88 -9.53
CA PRO A 297 -12.75 -15.48 -9.61
C PRO A 297 -13.21 -14.95 -8.25
N MET A 298 -13.00 -13.66 -8.03
CA MET A 298 -13.34 -12.94 -6.82
C MET A 298 -14.43 -11.90 -7.12
N THR A 299 -15.52 -11.89 -6.36
CA THR A 299 -16.55 -10.86 -6.48
C THR A 299 -16.35 -9.83 -5.37
N VAL A 300 -15.87 -8.64 -5.74
CA VAL A 300 -15.68 -7.52 -4.81
C VAL A 300 -17.04 -7.00 -4.36
N VAL A 301 -17.24 -6.89 -3.06
CA VAL A 301 -18.52 -6.49 -2.43
C VAL A 301 -18.37 -5.32 -1.46
N SER A 302 -17.14 -5.00 -1.04
CA SER A 302 -16.84 -3.86 -0.17
C SER A 302 -15.46 -3.28 -0.49
N ALA A 303 -15.31 -1.98 -0.35
CA ALA A 303 -14.06 -1.23 -0.45
C ALA A 303 -13.99 -0.26 0.74
N ASP A 304 -12.87 -0.25 1.47
CA ASP A 304 -12.65 0.57 2.68
C ASP A 304 -13.82 0.49 3.67
N GLY A 305 -14.30 -0.73 3.94
CA GLY A 305 -15.36 -1.02 4.89
C GLY A 305 -16.78 -0.79 4.36
N LEU A 306 -16.97 -0.02 3.30
CA LEU A 306 -18.30 0.31 2.76
C LEU A 306 -18.68 -0.59 1.58
N ASN A 307 -19.95 -1.01 1.53
CA ASN A 307 -20.43 -1.92 0.50
C ASN A 307 -20.50 -1.25 -0.87
N VAL A 308 -20.05 -1.98 -1.88
CA VAL A 308 -20.14 -1.61 -3.30
C VAL A 308 -21.04 -2.57 -4.06
N ARG A 309 -21.51 -2.17 -5.23
CA ARG A 309 -22.21 -3.10 -6.14
C ARG A 309 -21.25 -4.21 -6.53
N PRO A 310 -21.67 -5.48 -6.48
CA PRO A 310 -20.78 -6.61 -6.73
C PRO A 310 -20.10 -6.54 -8.09
N VAL A 311 -18.77 -6.68 -8.13
CA VAL A 311 -17.96 -6.71 -9.34
C VAL A 311 -17.07 -7.93 -9.31
N THR A 312 -17.20 -8.82 -10.30
CA THR A 312 -16.37 -10.02 -10.41
C THR A 312 -15.12 -9.71 -11.22
N VAL A 313 -13.97 -10.06 -10.65
CA VAL A 313 -12.62 -9.85 -11.21
C VAL A 313 -11.73 -11.07 -10.97
N ASP A 314 -10.64 -11.17 -11.71
CA ASP A 314 -9.62 -12.20 -11.52
C ASP A 314 -8.47 -11.71 -10.64
N GLU A 315 -8.25 -10.40 -10.60
CA GLU A 315 -7.16 -9.76 -9.85
C GLU A 315 -7.56 -8.35 -9.41
N PHE A 316 -6.98 -7.87 -8.31
CA PHE A 316 -7.04 -6.47 -7.92
C PHE A 316 -5.73 -6.05 -7.24
N GLN A 317 -5.37 -4.78 -7.40
CA GLN A 317 -4.29 -4.18 -6.62
C GLN A 317 -4.87 -3.57 -5.35
N ILE A 318 -4.19 -3.79 -4.21
CA ILE A 318 -4.57 -3.21 -2.92
C ILE A 318 -3.41 -2.36 -2.39
N GLY A 319 -3.64 -1.05 -2.26
CA GLY A 319 -2.69 -0.11 -1.67
C GLY A 319 -2.58 -0.25 -0.16
N ASN A 320 -1.53 0.33 0.40
CA ASN A 320 -1.36 0.38 1.84
C ASN A 320 -2.56 1.06 2.48
N ALA A 321 -3.09 0.45 3.51
CA ALA A 321 -4.28 0.87 4.28
C ALA A 321 -5.64 0.71 3.57
N GLU A 322 -5.70 0.30 2.31
CA GLU A 322 -6.97 -0.10 1.71
C GLU A 322 -7.50 -1.41 2.29
N THR A 323 -8.81 -1.55 2.29
CA THR A 323 -9.48 -2.82 2.56
C THR A 323 -10.43 -3.19 1.43
N TYR A 324 -10.49 -4.48 1.10
CA TYR A 324 -11.46 -5.03 0.15
C TYR A 324 -12.06 -6.31 0.70
N ASP A 325 -13.40 -6.41 0.64
CA ASP A 325 -14.05 -7.69 0.88
C ASP A 325 -14.49 -8.30 -0.45
N VAL A 326 -14.16 -9.59 -0.61
CA VAL A 326 -14.56 -10.33 -1.79
C VAL A 326 -15.28 -11.61 -1.41
N ILE A 327 -16.23 -12.04 -2.25
CA ILE A 327 -16.87 -13.35 -2.18
C ILE A 327 -16.22 -14.26 -3.20
N ILE A 328 -15.78 -15.44 -2.75
CA ILE A 328 -15.40 -16.56 -3.58
C ILE A 328 -16.38 -17.71 -3.37
N GLN A 329 -16.57 -18.54 -4.40
CA GLN A 329 -17.42 -19.74 -4.29
C GLN A 329 -16.73 -20.95 -4.96
N PRO A 330 -15.80 -21.59 -4.27
CA PRO A 330 -15.12 -22.76 -4.80
C PRO A 330 -16.09 -23.96 -4.83
N THR A 331 -16.29 -24.54 -6.02
CA THR A 331 -17.19 -25.69 -6.23
C THR A 331 -16.47 -27.03 -6.30
N GLU A 332 -15.15 -27.01 -6.40
CA GLU A 332 -14.33 -28.19 -6.52
C GLU A 332 -13.68 -28.59 -5.18
N ASP A 333 -13.50 -29.88 -4.94
CA ASP A 333 -12.77 -30.41 -3.77
C ASP A 333 -11.25 -30.38 -4.01
N LYS A 334 -10.72 -29.16 -4.30
CA LYS A 334 -9.28 -28.91 -4.48
C LYS A 334 -8.84 -27.68 -3.73
N ALA A 335 -7.53 -27.57 -3.49
CA ALA A 335 -6.93 -26.39 -2.91
C ALA A 335 -6.64 -25.33 -3.98
N PHE A 336 -6.66 -24.05 -3.56
CA PHE A 336 -6.29 -22.89 -4.36
C PHE A 336 -5.19 -22.10 -3.65
N THR A 337 -4.26 -21.55 -4.41
CA THR A 337 -3.27 -20.61 -3.87
C THR A 337 -3.82 -19.19 -3.93
N LEU A 338 -3.89 -18.53 -2.78
CA LEU A 338 -4.06 -17.08 -2.69
C LEU A 338 -2.67 -16.46 -2.84
N VAL A 339 -2.51 -15.58 -3.81
CA VAL A 339 -1.27 -14.87 -4.13
C VAL A 339 -1.45 -13.40 -3.83
N ALA A 340 -0.55 -12.82 -3.04
CA ALA A 340 -0.37 -11.40 -2.86
C ALA A 340 1.05 -11.04 -3.33
N GLU A 341 1.19 -10.78 -4.64
CA GLU A 341 2.46 -10.45 -5.28
C GLU A 341 2.75 -8.95 -5.09
N SER A 342 3.98 -8.59 -4.68
CA SER A 342 4.36 -7.18 -4.53
C SER A 342 4.29 -6.43 -5.87
N ILE A 343 3.98 -5.15 -5.83
CA ILE A 343 3.82 -4.30 -7.03
C ILE A 343 5.05 -4.37 -7.95
N ASP A 344 6.24 -4.43 -7.37
CA ASP A 344 7.53 -4.55 -8.07
C ASP A 344 7.86 -6.00 -8.51
N ARG A 345 7.02 -6.97 -8.12
CA ARG A 345 7.17 -8.40 -8.41
C ARG A 345 8.46 -9.04 -7.90
N SER A 346 9.09 -8.43 -6.89
CA SER A 346 10.29 -9.00 -6.26
C SER A 346 9.99 -10.18 -5.34
N GLY A 347 8.74 -10.36 -4.92
CA GLY A 347 8.29 -11.43 -4.04
C GLY A 347 6.78 -11.47 -3.88
N MET A 348 6.30 -12.41 -3.04
CA MET A 348 4.88 -12.54 -2.73
C MET A 348 4.65 -13.02 -1.30
N ALA A 349 3.56 -12.57 -0.68
CA ALA A 349 2.90 -13.33 0.37
C ALA A 349 1.98 -14.37 -0.30
N ARG A 350 1.78 -15.50 0.36
CA ARG A 350 0.87 -16.54 -0.14
C ARG A 350 0.12 -17.23 0.98
N ALA A 351 -1.05 -17.74 0.64
CA ALA A 351 -1.83 -18.61 1.51
C ALA A 351 -2.47 -19.73 0.68
N THR A 352 -3.03 -20.72 1.34
CA THR A 352 -3.81 -21.79 0.71
C THR A 352 -5.27 -21.67 1.15
N LEU A 353 -6.20 -21.76 0.22
CA LEU A 353 -7.61 -22.01 0.48
C LEU A 353 -7.91 -23.45 0.15
N ALA A 354 -8.45 -24.23 1.11
CA ALA A 354 -8.58 -25.66 0.95
C ALA A 354 -9.84 -26.23 1.64
N PRO A 355 -10.43 -27.32 1.11
CA PRO A 355 -11.51 -28.02 1.79
C PRO A 355 -11.10 -28.66 3.12
N ARG A 356 -9.82 -28.99 3.29
CA ARG A 356 -9.25 -29.61 4.51
C ARG A 356 -7.76 -29.32 4.66
N MET A 357 -7.29 -29.36 5.89
CA MET A 357 -5.88 -29.14 6.22
C MET A 357 -4.97 -30.14 5.50
N GLY A 358 -3.76 -29.70 5.20
CA GLY A 358 -2.72 -30.49 4.54
C GLY A 358 -2.81 -30.56 3.02
N MET A 359 -3.87 -30.02 2.42
CA MET A 359 -3.95 -29.86 0.97
C MET A 359 -3.03 -28.71 0.52
N THR A 360 -2.46 -28.87 -0.67
CA THR A 360 -1.60 -27.87 -1.31
C THR A 360 -2.11 -27.53 -2.70
N ALA A 361 -1.78 -26.35 -3.18
CA ALA A 361 -2.05 -25.91 -4.54
C ALA A 361 -0.75 -25.45 -5.23
N PRO A 362 -0.67 -25.50 -6.57
CA PRO A 362 0.47 -24.97 -7.30
C PRO A 362 0.68 -23.49 -6.98
N VAL A 363 1.91 -23.10 -6.70
CA VAL A 363 2.30 -21.70 -6.51
C VAL A 363 2.76 -21.16 -7.87
N PRO A 364 2.10 -20.14 -8.43
CA PRO A 364 2.55 -19.58 -9.69
C PRO A 364 3.93 -18.91 -9.52
N PRO A 365 4.76 -18.87 -10.58
CA PRO A 365 5.99 -18.11 -10.55
C PRO A 365 5.68 -16.60 -10.41
N LEU A 366 6.65 -15.85 -9.91
CA LEU A 366 6.60 -14.39 -10.00
C LEU A 366 6.58 -13.97 -11.47
N ARG A 367 5.78 -12.97 -11.77
CA ARG A 367 5.71 -12.38 -13.11
C ARG A 367 6.98 -11.54 -13.38
N PRO A 368 7.31 -11.25 -14.65
CA PRO A 368 8.38 -10.30 -14.97
C PRO A 368 8.11 -8.95 -14.29
N ARG A 369 9.18 -8.30 -13.80
CA ARG A 369 9.05 -6.97 -13.16
C ARG A 369 8.37 -5.98 -14.10
N PRO A 370 7.50 -5.11 -13.60
CA PRO A 370 6.93 -4.05 -14.41
C PRO A 370 7.97 -2.97 -14.67
N THR A 371 7.74 -2.19 -15.72
CA THR A 371 8.58 -1.06 -16.12
C THR A 371 7.69 0.13 -16.38
N LEU A 372 7.97 1.26 -15.76
CA LEU A 372 7.23 2.49 -15.98
C LEU A 372 7.38 2.98 -17.43
N THR A 373 6.36 3.67 -17.91
CA THR A 373 6.27 4.23 -19.25
C THR A 373 6.23 5.76 -19.20
N MET A 374 6.23 6.42 -20.34
CA MET A 374 6.08 7.88 -20.42
C MET A 374 4.71 8.35 -19.91
N ARG A 375 3.69 7.49 -19.97
CA ARG A 375 2.37 7.74 -19.37
C ARG A 375 2.47 7.89 -17.85
N ASP A 376 3.29 7.06 -17.21
CA ASP A 376 3.55 7.10 -15.77
C ASP A 376 4.39 8.31 -15.36
N MET A 377 4.89 9.06 -16.35
CA MET A 377 5.56 10.34 -16.15
C MET A 377 4.64 11.54 -16.37
N GLY A 378 3.33 11.32 -16.56
CA GLY A 378 2.38 12.41 -16.84
C GLY A 378 2.61 13.12 -18.17
N MET A 379 3.20 12.43 -19.16
CA MET A 379 3.42 12.99 -20.50
C MET A 379 2.28 12.70 -21.48
N GLY A 380 1.12 12.28 -21.02
CA GLY A 380 -0.05 11.94 -21.85
C GLY A 380 0.12 10.63 -22.63
N SER A 381 -0.89 10.27 -23.44
CA SER A 381 -0.87 9.09 -24.31
C SER A 381 0.00 9.34 -25.54
N MET A 382 1.29 9.34 -25.42
CA MET A 382 2.17 9.23 -26.59
C MET A 382 2.34 7.73 -26.89
N ASP A 383 1.56 7.25 -27.82
CA ASP A 383 1.62 5.88 -28.32
C ASP A 383 2.95 5.68 -29.05
N HIS A 384 3.81 4.76 -28.58
CA HIS A 384 5.07 4.43 -29.23
C HIS A 384 4.89 3.92 -30.67
N SER A 385 3.68 3.48 -31.06
CA SER A 385 3.37 3.07 -32.41
C SER A 385 3.41 4.22 -33.43
N SER A 386 3.24 5.47 -33.00
CA SER A 386 3.32 6.66 -33.86
C SER A 386 4.77 7.13 -34.13
N MET A 387 5.75 6.66 -33.36
CA MET A 387 7.16 7.05 -33.53
C MET A 387 7.98 6.11 -34.44
N ALA A 388 7.50 4.88 -34.65
CA ALA A 388 8.21 3.90 -35.50
C ALA A 388 8.10 4.18 -37.01
N GLY A 389 7.32 5.18 -37.44
CA GLY A 389 7.09 5.53 -38.84
C GLY A 389 7.69 6.86 -39.31
N MET A 390 8.40 7.61 -38.46
CA MET A 390 8.99 8.88 -38.88
C MET A 390 10.41 8.68 -39.38
N ASP A 391 10.54 8.57 -40.67
CA ASP A 391 11.80 8.60 -41.40
C ASP A 391 12.48 9.97 -41.23
N HIS A 392 13.69 9.99 -40.67
CA HIS A 392 14.47 11.19 -40.35
C HIS A 392 15.00 11.96 -41.59
N GLY A 393 14.49 11.66 -42.79
CA GLY A 393 15.04 12.14 -44.08
C GLY A 393 14.32 13.31 -44.76
N ALA A 394 13.17 13.78 -44.29
CA ALA A 394 12.38 14.73 -45.09
C ALA A 394 11.73 15.86 -44.28
N MET A 395 12.51 16.71 -43.63
CA MET A 395 12.02 18.02 -43.18
C MET A 395 13.08 19.11 -43.23
N ALA A 396 13.47 19.47 -44.44
CA ALA A 396 14.05 20.78 -44.73
C ALA A 396 13.01 21.59 -45.52
N GLY A 397 12.30 22.50 -44.84
CA GLY A 397 11.49 23.53 -45.48
C GLY A 397 9.98 23.40 -45.30
N MET A 398 9.45 23.74 -44.12
CA MET A 398 8.13 24.36 -43.96
C MET A 398 8.08 25.14 -42.63
N ASP A 399 8.10 26.43 -42.78
CA ASP A 399 7.90 27.40 -41.73
C ASP A 399 6.38 27.49 -41.44
N HIS A 400 5.92 26.92 -40.32
CA HIS A 400 4.60 27.19 -39.77
C HIS A 400 4.71 27.32 -38.26
N GLY A 401 4.34 28.52 -37.80
CA GLY A 401 4.39 28.91 -36.41
C GLY A 401 3.64 27.96 -35.48
N GLY A 402 4.25 27.66 -34.33
CA GLY A 402 3.58 27.05 -33.16
C GLY A 402 3.68 25.54 -33.02
N SER A 403 4.71 24.86 -33.51
CA SER A 403 4.98 23.47 -33.12
C SER A 403 5.89 23.44 -31.90
N HIS A 404 5.36 23.14 -30.74
CA HIS A 404 6.18 22.72 -29.60
C HIS A 404 6.90 21.42 -29.98
N SER A 405 8.17 21.53 -30.28
CA SER A 405 9.04 20.39 -30.62
C SER A 405 9.15 19.48 -29.40
N MET A 406 8.87 18.17 -29.57
CA MET A 406 9.00 17.13 -28.52
C MET A 406 10.39 17.02 -27.88
N GLY A 407 11.40 17.70 -28.42
CA GLY A 407 12.75 17.77 -27.85
C GLY A 407 12.91 18.68 -26.64
N SER A 408 11.88 19.42 -26.23
CA SER A 408 11.95 20.44 -25.18
C SER A 408 11.11 20.14 -23.92
N MET A 409 10.36 19.03 -23.85
CA MET A 409 9.62 18.68 -22.64
C MET A 409 10.58 18.21 -21.56
N ASN A 410 10.88 19.11 -20.62
CA ASN A 410 11.73 18.84 -19.48
C ASN A 410 10.86 18.85 -18.22
N MET A 411 10.50 17.65 -17.71
CA MET A 411 9.74 17.51 -16.47
C MET A 411 10.40 18.16 -15.25
N ARG A 412 11.68 18.49 -15.37
CA ARG A 412 12.45 19.25 -14.37
C ARG A 412 12.44 20.75 -14.64
N ASP A 413 11.66 21.21 -15.62
CA ASP A 413 11.52 22.64 -15.90
C ASP A 413 10.65 23.29 -14.81
N LYS A 414 11.32 23.94 -13.89
CA LYS A 414 10.67 24.61 -12.74
C LYS A 414 9.80 25.79 -13.13
N SER A 415 9.89 26.26 -14.37
CA SER A 415 8.99 27.32 -14.87
C SER A 415 7.56 26.84 -15.14
N LEU A 416 7.36 25.51 -15.19
CA LEU A 416 6.07 24.88 -15.43
C LEU A 416 5.38 24.43 -14.14
N VAL A 417 6.01 24.66 -13.00
CA VAL A 417 5.47 24.32 -11.69
C VAL A 417 4.30 25.28 -11.36
N PRO A 418 3.12 24.77 -10.98
CA PRO A 418 2.01 25.60 -10.55
C PRO A 418 2.39 26.51 -9.37
N ASP A 419 1.80 27.69 -9.29
CA ASP A 419 2.04 28.65 -8.19
C ASP A 419 1.74 28.07 -6.81
N SER A 420 0.87 27.05 -6.74
CA SER A 420 0.52 26.32 -5.51
C SER A 420 1.66 25.44 -5.00
N VAL A 421 2.65 25.09 -5.84
CA VAL A 421 3.76 24.21 -5.48
C VAL A 421 5.01 25.00 -5.16
N LYS A 422 5.53 24.84 -3.95
CA LYS A 422 6.78 25.48 -3.52
C LYS A 422 7.99 24.78 -4.13
N VAL A 423 8.59 25.46 -5.09
CA VAL A 423 9.77 24.95 -5.79
C VAL A 423 10.98 24.88 -4.86
N GLY A 424 11.48 23.69 -4.59
CA GLY A 424 12.64 23.45 -3.73
C GLY A 424 13.43 22.22 -4.15
N VAL A 425 14.35 21.81 -3.29
CA VAL A 425 15.14 20.56 -3.48
C VAL A 425 14.25 19.32 -3.42
N GLY A 426 13.11 19.40 -2.73
CA GLY A 426 12.15 18.31 -2.56
C GLY A 426 11.27 18.06 -3.79
N VAL A 427 11.30 18.93 -4.82
CA VAL A 427 10.53 18.78 -6.06
C VAL A 427 11.48 18.47 -7.19
N ASP A 428 11.50 17.25 -7.65
CA ASP A 428 12.41 16.78 -8.70
C ASP A 428 11.75 16.79 -10.09
N ALA A 429 10.46 16.49 -10.15
CA ALA A 429 9.67 16.45 -11.37
C ALA A 429 8.25 16.98 -11.14
N ILE A 430 7.58 17.32 -12.23
CA ILE A 430 6.15 17.70 -12.27
C ILE A 430 5.48 16.93 -13.40
N ALA A 431 4.29 16.42 -13.17
CA ALA A 431 3.48 15.79 -14.20
C ALA A 431 2.97 16.86 -15.18
N MET A 432 3.47 16.83 -16.40
CA MET A 432 3.21 17.86 -17.41
C MET A 432 1.76 17.87 -17.91
N SER A 433 1.12 16.72 -17.92
CA SER A 433 -0.26 16.54 -18.39
C SER A 433 -0.93 15.40 -17.60
N PRO A 434 -1.20 15.61 -16.29
CA PRO A 434 -1.80 14.59 -15.46
C PRO A 434 -3.21 14.24 -15.96
N VAL A 435 -3.46 12.94 -16.14
CA VAL A 435 -4.75 12.42 -16.61
C VAL A 435 -5.48 11.68 -15.50
N ASP A 436 -6.81 11.61 -15.60
CA ASP A 436 -7.60 10.72 -14.73
C ASP A 436 -7.25 9.26 -15.02
N ARG A 437 -6.74 8.56 -14.00
CA ARG A 437 -6.35 7.16 -14.08
C ARG A 437 -7.28 6.24 -13.26
N THR A 438 -8.46 6.68 -12.88
CA THR A 438 -9.43 5.86 -12.14
C THR A 438 -9.90 4.62 -12.92
N GLY A 439 -9.78 4.64 -14.24
CA GLY A 439 -10.07 3.50 -15.12
C GLY A 439 -8.86 2.63 -15.47
N ASP A 440 -7.67 2.97 -14.97
CA ASP A 440 -6.49 2.15 -15.17
C ASP A 440 -6.40 1.10 -14.06
N PRO A 441 -5.91 -0.11 -14.34
CA PRO A 441 -5.46 -1.02 -13.31
C PRO A 441 -4.19 -0.45 -12.64
N GLY A 442 -3.80 -1.02 -11.53
CA GLY A 442 -2.55 -0.63 -10.87
C GLY A 442 -1.33 -0.88 -11.76
N VAL A 443 -0.22 -0.19 -11.45
CA VAL A 443 1.04 -0.31 -12.21
C VAL A 443 1.44 -1.77 -12.42
N GLY A 444 1.73 -2.13 -13.67
CA GLY A 444 2.13 -3.47 -14.07
C GLY A 444 0.98 -4.46 -14.27
N LEU A 445 -0.27 -4.01 -14.24
CA LEU A 445 -1.45 -4.85 -14.47
C LEU A 445 -2.18 -4.50 -15.77
N GLU A 446 -1.60 -3.66 -16.62
CA GLU A 446 -2.22 -3.17 -17.85
C GLU A 446 -2.44 -4.29 -18.90
N ASP A 447 -1.52 -5.26 -18.96
CA ASP A 447 -1.49 -6.29 -20.02
C ASP A 447 -1.50 -7.74 -19.47
N VAL A 448 -2.17 -7.98 -18.34
CA VAL A 448 -2.17 -9.31 -17.70
C VAL A 448 -3.13 -10.32 -18.35
N GLY A 449 -3.96 -9.90 -19.32
CA GLY A 449 -4.83 -10.77 -20.13
C GLY A 449 -6.07 -11.30 -19.40
N HIS A 450 -6.41 -10.76 -18.22
CA HIS A 450 -7.59 -11.09 -17.45
C HIS A 450 -8.18 -9.83 -16.79
N LYS A 451 -9.38 -9.93 -16.21
CA LYS A 451 -10.04 -8.76 -15.63
C LYS A 451 -9.41 -8.34 -14.31
N VAL A 452 -8.90 -7.11 -14.29
CA VAL A 452 -8.39 -6.44 -13.09
C VAL A 452 -9.39 -5.39 -12.63
N LEU A 453 -9.58 -5.27 -11.30
CA LEU A 453 -10.40 -4.22 -10.70
C LEU A 453 -9.77 -2.85 -10.94
N THR A 454 -10.60 -1.88 -11.30
CA THR A 454 -10.25 -0.45 -11.35
C THR A 454 -11.18 0.35 -10.46
N TYR A 455 -10.81 1.57 -10.08
CA TYR A 455 -11.76 2.42 -9.34
C TYR A 455 -13.01 2.76 -10.17
N ARG A 456 -12.91 2.76 -11.50
CA ARG A 456 -14.07 2.97 -12.40
C ARG A 456 -15.09 1.83 -12.34
N ASP A 457 -14.68 0.63 -11.95
CA ASP A 457 -15.61 -0.50 -11.77
C ASP A 457 -16.43 -0.40 -10.47
N LEU A 458 -15.97 0.39 -9.50
CA LEU A 458 -16.60 0.48 -8.19
C LEU A 458 -17.78 1.46 -8.21
N MET A 459 -18.91 1.02 -7.67
CA MET A 459 -20.08 1.86 -7.42
C MET A 459 -20.55 1.64 -5.97
N SER A 460 -20.86 2.69 -5.26
CA SER A 460 -21.49 2.54 -3.94
C SER A 460 -22.77 1.72 -4.03
N LEU A 461 -23.00 0.83 -3.08
CA LEU A 461 -24.22 0.03 -3.01
C LEU A 461 -25.45 0.91 -2.74
N THR A 462 -25.28 1.95 -1.93
CA THR A 462 -26.29 2.95 -1.60
C THR A 462 -25.96 4.28 -2.30
N PRO A 463 -26.96 5.15 -2.59
CA PRO A 463 -26.70 6.49 -3.08
C PRO A 463 -25.75 7.29 -2.16
N ASN A 464 -24.96 8.18 -2.75
CA ASN A 464 -24.11 9.07 -1.95
C ASN A 464 -24.98 9.95 -1.03
N PRO A 465 -24.57 10.16 0.23
CA PRO A 465 -25.37 10.89 1.21
C PRO A 465 -25.47 12.39 0.91
N ASP A 466 -24.45 12.96 0.27
CA ASP A 466 -24.40 14.37 -0.11
C ASP A 466 -24.34 14.51 -1.63
N THR A 467 -25.40 15.07 -2.21
CA THR A 467 -25.52 15.26 -3.66
C THR A 467 -25.27 16.70 -4.10
N ARG A 468 -24.89 17.60 -3.17
CA ARG A 468 -24.53 18.98 -3.49
C ARG A 468 -23.31 19.01 -4.40
N PRO A 469 -23.25 19.92 -5.38
CA PRO A 469 -22.02 20.14 -6.12
C PRO A 469 -20.93 20.71 -5.19
N PRO A 470 -19.65 20.39 -5.42
CA PRO A 470 -18.55 21.01 -4.69
C PRO A 470 -18.55 22.54 -4.84
N GLN A 471 -18.34 23.27 -3.75
CA GLN A 471 -18.33 24.73 -3.70
C GLN A 471 -16.98 25.30 -4.18
N ARG A 472 -15.89 24.55 -3.98
CA ARG A 472 -14.55 24.89 -4.48
C ARG A 472 -13.76 23.63 -4.84
N THR A 473 -12.70 23.83 -5.59
CA THR A 473 -11.70 22.79 -5.91
C THR A 473 -10.37 23.16 -5.26
N ILE A 474 -9.73 22.17 -4.64
CA ILE A 474 -8.40 22.27 -4.05
C ILE A 474 -7.52 21.28 -4.79
N GLU A 475 -6.42 21.72 -5.39
CA GLU A 475 -5.40 20.87 -5.97
C GLU A 475 -4.31 20.62 -4.94
N VAL A 476 -3.87 19.37 -4.82
CA VAL A 476 -2.79 18.93 -3.95
C VAL A 476 -1.83 18.10 -4.78
N HIS A 477 -0.61 18.57 -4.90
CA HIS A 477 0.46 17.90 -5.62
C HIS A 477 1.24 16.95 -4.71
N LEU A 478 1.35 15.69 -5.12
CA LEU A 478 2.18 14.68 -4.46
C LEU A 478 3.58 14.82 -5.04
N THR A 479 4.47 15.44 -4.30
CA THR A 479 5.80 15.84 -4.78
C THR A 479 6.91 15.04 -4.09
N GLY A 480 8.02 14.85 -4.78
CA GLY A 480 9.14 14.11 -4.21
C GLY A 480 10.48 14.37 -4.90
N ASN A 481 11.54 13.97 -4.22
CA ASN A 481 12.86 13.81 -4.78
C ASN A 481 13.38 12.42 -4.35
N MET A 482 13.29 11.45 -5.27
CA MET A 482 13.61 10.05 -5.01
C MET A 482 15.11 9.84 -4.73
N GLU A 483 15.99 10.58 -5.39
CA GLU A 483 17.45 10.49 -5.14
C GLU A 483 17.83 10.86 -3.70
N ARG A 484 17.07 11.79 -3.09
CA ARG A 484 17.30 12.31 -1.72
C ARG A 484 16.34 11.75 -0.69
N PHE A 485 15.43 10.90 -1.12
CA PHE A 485 14.36 10.36 -0.29
C PHE A 485 13.60 11.46 0.47
N MET A 486 13.08 12.41 -0.29
CA MET A 486 12.28 13.55 0.20
C MET A 486 10.89 13.47 -0.40
N TRP A 487 9.88 13.52 0.44
CA TRP A 487 8.48 13.38 0.06
C TRP A 487 7.66 14.50 0.70
N SER A 488 6.70 15.06 -0.02
CA SER A 488 5.93 16.21 0.46
C SER A 488 4.61 16.37 -0.29
N PHE A 489 3.74 17.22 0.23
CA PHE A 489 2.62 17.80 -0.51
C PHE A 489 2.99 19.22 -0.94
N ASP A 490 2.69 19.60 -2.19
CA ASP A 490 2.92 20.93 -2.76
C ASP A 490 4.36 21.44 -2.58
N GLY A 491 5.34 20.53 -2.51
CA GLY A 491 6.75 20.87 -2.31
C GLY A 491 7.15 21.19 -0.87
N GLU A 492 6.24 21.08 0.10
CA GLU A 492 6.48 21.38 1.51
C GLU A 492 6.35 20.16 2.40
N LYS A 493 7.39 19.88 3.18
CA LYS A 493 7.37 18.81 4.17
C LYS A 493 6.68 19.25 5.46
N PHE A 494 5.97 18.35 6.11
CA PHE A 494 5.28 18.64 7.38
C PHE A 494 6.20 19.28 8.43
N SER A 495 7.47 18.84 8.51
CA SER A 495 8.46 19.39 9.44
C SER A 495 8.84 20.86 9.19
N GLU A 496 8.42 21.44 8.09
CA GLU A 496 8.68 22.85 7.72
C GLU A 496 7.59 23.81 8.25
N GLY A 497 6.62 23.29 9.03
CA GLY A 497 5.56 24.11 9.63
C GLY A 497 4.49 24.56 8.63
N VAL A 498 4.06 23.62 7.78
CA VAL A 498 3.09 23.87 6.70
C VAL A 498 1.70 24.20 7.26
N GLU A 499 1.05 25.21 6.66
CA GLU A 499 -0.32 25.57 7.00
C GLU A 499 -1.29 24.43 6.73
N PRO A 500 -2.28 24.19 7.62
CA PRO A 500 -3.32 23.21 7.42
C PRO A 500 -4.18 23.51 6.19
N ILE A 501 -4.74 22.47 5.57
CA ILE A 501 -5.82 22.62 4.59
C ILE A 501 -7.11 22.89 5.38
N ARG A 502 -7.71 24.07 5.19
CA ARG A 502 -8.84 24.54 5.99
C ARG A 502 -10.15 24.33 5.27
N PHE A 503 -11.13 23.81 5.99
CA PHE A 503 -12.53 23.67 5.57
C PHE A 503 -13.46 24.31 6.59
N GLU A 504 -14.58 24.85 6.09
CA GLU A 504 -15.72 25.16 6.94
C GLU A 504 -16.52 23.88 7.24
N ARG A 505 -17.10 23.81 8.41
CA ARG A 505 -17.96 22.69 8.80
C ARG A 505 -19.10 22.52 7.80
N ASN A 506 -19.33 21.31 7.32
CA ASN A 506 -20.29 20.93 6.28
C ASN A 506 -19.99 21.55 4.88
N GLU A 507 -18.83 22.09 4.67
CA GLU A 507 -18.36 22.45 3.34
C GLU A 507 -18.29 21.22 2.44
N ARG A 508 -18.77 21.35 1.19
CA ARG A 508 -18.60 20.34 0.15
C ARG A 508 -17.52 20.82 -0.81
N ALA A 509 -16.39 20.15 -0.85
CA ALA A 509 -15.27 20.55 -1.71
C ALA A 509 -14.79 19.38 -2.57
N ARG A 510 -14.17 19.70 -3.71
CA ARG A 510 -13.44 18.74 -4.54
C ARG A 510 -11.95 18.87 -4.24
N VAL A 511 -11.32 17.76 -3.85
CA VAL A 511 -9.87 17.66 -3.73
C VAL A 511 -9.35 16.90 -4.94
N VAL A 512 -8.42 17.48 -5.68
CA VAL A 512 -7.77 16.87 -6.84
C VAL A 512 -6.33 16.54 -6.44
N LEU A 513 -6.04 15.26 -6.33
CA LEU A 513 -4.69 14.77 -6.06
C LEU A 513 -3.96 14.57 -7.38
N ILE A 514 -2.78 15.17 -7.52
CA ILE A 514 -1.93 15.07 -8.71
C ILE A 514 -0.60 14.44 -8.30
N ASN A 515 -0.26 13.33 -8.94
CA ASN A 515 0.99 12.63 -8.63
C ASN A 515 2.12 13.06 -9.58
N ASP A 516 3.02 13.86 -9.07
CA ASP A 516 4.21 14.36 -9.79
C ASP A 516 5.41 13.42 -9.70
N THR A 517 5.24 12.24 -9.11
CA THR A 517 6.32 11.28 -8.84
C THR A 517 6.16 10.00 -9.66
N MET A 518 7.17 9.14 -9.61
CA MET A 518 7.18 7.84 -10.28
C MET A 518 6.53 6.72 -9.45
N MET A 519 6.16 6.97 -8.21
CA MET A 519 5.59 5.95 -7.33
C MET A 519 4.09 6.14 -7.15
N THR A 520 3.37 5.03 -6.96
CA THR A 520 1.98 5.06 -6.52
C THR A 520 1.94 5.50 -5.06
N HIS A 521 1.08 6.47 -4.75
CA HIS A 521 0.87 6.94 -3.38
C HIS A 521 -0.54 6.60 -2.90
N PRO A 522 -0.69 5.72 -1.90
CA PRO A 522 -1.94 5.56 -1.15
C PRO A 522 -2.15 6.78 -0.25
N ILE A 523 -3.12 7.63 -0.57
CA ILE A 523 -3.42 8.85 0.19
C ILE A 523 -4.62 8.61 1.07
N HIS A 524 -4.46 8.89 2.37
CA HIS A 524 -5.45 8.69 3.41
C HIS A 524 -5.84 10.01 4.09
N LEU A 525 -7.14 10.15 4.37
CA LEU A 525 -7.69 11.21 5.19
C LEU A 525 -8.38 10.60 6.42
N HIS A 526 -7.97 11.03 7.60
CA HIS A 526 -8.56 10.61 8.86
C HIS A 526 -9.97 11.19 9.07
N GLY A 527 -10.79 10.47 9.83
CA GLY A 527 -12.10 10.92 10.29
C GLY A 527 -13.17 11.11 9.22
N HIS A 528 -12.87 10.85 7.95
CA HIS A 528 -13.78 11.10 6.82
C HIS A 528 -13.76 10.00 5.78
N PHE A 529 -14.86 9.87 5.07
CA PHE A 529 -14.92 9.19 3.78
C PHE A 529 -15.08 10.22 2.68
N PHE A 530 -14.24 10.15 1.67
CA PHE A 530 -14.40 10.91 0.44
C PHE A 530 -15.03 10.04 -0.66
N GLU A 531 -15.65 10.66 -1.63
CA GLU A 531 -16.27 10.04 -2.79
C GLU A 531 -15.31 10.10 -3.98
N VAL A 532 -14.87 8.96 -4.48
CA VAL A 532 -13.96 8.91 -5.64
C VAL A 532 -14.75 9.21 -6.92
N VAL A 533 -14.46 10.33 -7.57
CA VAL A 533 -15.14 10.77 -8.80
C VAL A 533 -14.68 9.92 -9.97
N ASN A 534 -15.43 8.87 -10.27
CA ASN A 534 -15.06 7.83 -11.24
C ASN A 534 -16.07 7.68 -12.40
N GLY A 535 -16.99 8.63 -12.55
CA GLY A 535 -18.01 8.64 -13.60
C GLY A 535 -19.41 8.13 -13.16
N HIS A 536 -19.54 7.56 -11.96
CA HIS A 536 -20.82 7.05 -11.43
C HIS A 536 -21.53 8.09 -10.55
N THR A 537 -21.91 9.22 -11.11
CA THR A 537 -22.56 10.34 -10.39
C THR A 537 -23.69 9.87 -9.49
N GLY A 538 -23.66 10.28 -8.21
CA GLY A 538 -24.64 9.89 -7.19
C GLY A 538 -24.45 8.49 -6.61
N SER A 539 -23.45 7.73 -7.10
CA SER A 539 -23.08 6.40 -6.60
C SER A 539 -21.56 6.22 -6.60
N TYR A 540 -20.82 7.30 -6.37
CA TYR A 540 -19.36 7.25 -6.23
C TYR A 540 -18.97 6.30 -5.09
N PRO A 541 -17.96 5.45 -5.25
CA PRO A 541 -17.46 4.66 -4.13
C PRO A 541 -16.88 5.60 -3.06
N ARG A 542 -17.29 5.35 -1.82
CA ARG A 542 -16.79 6.09 -0.66
C ARG A 542 -15.61 5.35 -0.06
N LYS A 543 -14.48 6.04 0.04
CA LYS A 543 -13.23 5.48 0.54
C LYS A 543 -12.58 6.45 1.52
N HIS A 544 -11.69 5.95 2.35
CA HIS A 544 -10.82 6.75 3.20
C HIS A 544 -9.37 6.74 2.72
N THR A 545 -9.00 5.82 1.82
CA THR A 545 -7.68 5.70 1.20
C THR A 545 -7.80 5.54 -0.30
N VAL A 546 -6.97 6.22 -1.07
CA VAL A 546 -6.97 6.12 -2.53
C VAL A 546 -5.56 6.05 -3.10
N ASN A 547 -5.31 5.12 -4.00
CA ASN A 547 -4.05 5.04 -4.74
C ASN A 547 -4.03 6.08 -5.86
N VAL A 548 -3.06 6.98 -5.83
CA VAL A 548 -2.81 7.92 -6.92
C VAL A 548 -1.65 7.39 -7.75
N LEU A 549 -1.96 6.90 -8.94
CA LEU A 549 -0.97 6.31 -9.85
C LEU A 549 0.03 7.36 -10.35
N PRO A 550 1.28 6.97 -10.66
CA PRO A 550 2.30 7.88 -11.18
C PRO A 550 1.80 8.69 -12.38
N GLY A 551 2.12 10.00 -12.42
CA GLY A 551 1.73 10.89 -13.52
C GLY A 551 0.22 11.07 -13.70
N GLY A 552 -0.59 10.54 -12.78
CA GLY A 552 -2.04 10.59 -12.81
C GLY A 552 -2.64 11.61 -11.86
N LYS A 553 -3.95 11.80 -11.99
CA LYS A 553 -4.75 12.55 -11.01
C LYS A 553 -6.00 11.77 -10.62
N VAL A 554 -6.46 12.01 -9.40
CA VAL A 554 -7.72 11.49 -8.86
C VAL A 554 -8.50 12.64 -8.24
N SER A 555 -9.79 12.74 -8.57
CA SER A 555 -10.69 13.73 -7.97
C SER A 555 -11.54 13.06 -6.88
N LEU A 556 -11.64 13.72 -5.75
CA LEU A 556 -12.36 13.28 -4.57
C LEU A 556 -13.34 14.35 -4.15
N ASP A 557 -14.61 14.02 -3.98
CA ASP A 557 -15.59 14.93 -3.38
C ASP A 557 -15.67 14.64 -1.88
N LEU A 558 -15.40 15.65 -1.07
CA LEU A 558 -15.36 15.59 0.39
C LEU A 558 -16.46 16.48 0.98
N THR A 559 -17.24 15.95 1.92
CA THR A 559 -18.06 16.73 2.83
C THR A 559 -17.33 16.82 4.17
N ALA A 560 -16.95 18.01 4.60
CA ALA A 560 -16.21 18.26 5.83
C ALA A 560 -17.16 18.28 7.05
N ASP A 561 -17.74 17.13 7.39
CA ASP A 561 -18.82 17.00 8.38
C ASP A 561 -18.34 16.68 9.80
N ALA A 562 -17.07 16.26 9.97
CA ALA A 562 -16.47 15.98 11.26
C ALA A 562 -15.50 17.09 11.67
N PRO A 563 -15.89 18.02 12.60
CA PRO A 563 -15.01 19.09 13.05
C PRO A 563 -13.80 18.56 13.82
N GLY A 564 -12.62 19.15 13.59
CA GLY A 564 -11.38 18.71 14.23
C GLY A 564 -10.14 19.05 13.43
N ASP A 565 -9.01 18.49 13.87
CA ASP A 565 -7.74 18.50 13.19
C ASP A 565 -7.40 17.07 12.79
N TRP A 566 -7.38 16.79 11.49
CA TRP A 566 -7.28 15.45 10.94
C TRP A 566 -5.98 15.25 10.18
N ALA A 567 -5.35 14.11 10.36
CA ALA A 567 -4.19 13.76 9.55
C ALA A 567 -4.61 13.49 8.10
N PHE A 568 -3.80 13.98 7.18
CA PHE A 568 -3.89 13.74 5.74
C PHE A 568 -2.50 13.40 5.24
N HIS A 569 -2.28 12.17 4.77
CA HIS A 569 -0.93 11.71 4.48
C HIS A 569 -0.88 10.57 3.45
N CYS A 570 0.32 10.36 2.90
CA CYS A 570 0.63 9.14 2.18
C CYS A 570 0.75 7.98 3.18
N HIS A 571 0.12 6.85 2.90
CA HIS A 571 0.17 5.68 3.79
C HIS A 571 1.38 4.75 3.53
N LEU A 572 2.29 5.09 2.61
CA LEU A 572 3.64 4.54 2.63
C LEU A 572 4.35 5.15 3.83
N LEU A 573 4.55 4.36 4.89
CA LEU A 573 5.03 4.84 6.20
C LEU A 573 6.30 5.69 6.10
N LEU A 574 7.27 5.27 5.26
CA LEU A 574 8.52 5.98 5.13
C LEU A 574 8.38 7.30 4.35
N HIS A 575 7.38 7.42 3.45
CA HIS A 575 7.02 8.67 2.79
C HIS A 575 6.38 9.65 3.77
N MET A 576 5.42 9.16 4.58
CA MET A 576 4.83 9.94 5.66
C MET A 576 5.91 10.46 6.62
N HIS A 577 6.79 9.56 7.08
CA HIS A 577 7.90 9.89 7.99
C HIS A 577 8.91 10.88 7.35
N ALA A 578 9.10 10.83 6.03
CA ALA A 578 9.98 11.76 5.31
C ALA A 578 9.35 13.13 5.06
N GLY A 579 8.02 13.29 5.26
CA GLY A 579 7.36 14.60 5.21
C GLY A 579 6.05 14.68 4.41
N MET A 580 5.58 13.59 3.76
CA MET A 580 4.31 13.58 3.00
C MET A 580 3.12 13.45 3.96
N PHE A 581 2.92 14.49 4.74
CA PHE A 581 1.90 14.61 5.78
C PHE A 581 1.41 16.07 5.86
N ARG A 582 0.11 16.25 6.07
CA ARG A 582 -0.54 17.54 6.31
C ARG A 582 -1.67 17.39 7.33
N VAL A 583 -2.10 18.51 7.91
CA VAL A 583 -3.30 18.57 8.75
C VAL A 583 -4.44 19.15 7.92
N VAL A 584 -5.60 18.54 8.00
CA VAL A 584 -6.88 19.10 7.54
C VAL A 584 -7.61 19.64 8.76
N THR A 585 -7.95 20.92 8.75
CA THR A 585 -8.62 21.58 9.87
C THR A 585 -10.05 21.96 9.48
N ILE A 586 -11.02 21.51 10.26
CA ILE A 586 -12.45 21.78 10.04
C ILE A 586 -12.99 22.57 11.22
N ARG A 587 -13.56 23.75 10.96
CA ARG A 587 -14.08 24.68 11.97
C ARG A 587 -15.47 25.20 11.58
N PRO A 588 -16.32 25.66 12.56
CA PRO A 588 -16.06 25.64 14.00
C PRO A 588 -16.10 24.24 14.62
N LEU A 589 -15.50 24.08 15.79
CA LEU A 589 -15.64 22.88 16.61
C LEU A 589 -17.06 22.74 17.15
N GLU A 590 -17.42 21.57 17.62
CA GLU A 590 -18.66 21.37 18.37
C GLU A 590 -18.66 22.22 19.67
N GLY A 591 -19.69 23.08 19.82
CA GLY A 591 -19.79 23.98 20.97
C GLY A 591 -19.17 25.36 20.79
N ASP A 592 -18.43 25.61 19.71
CA ASP A 592 -17.99 26.97 19.36
C ASP A 592 -19.19 27.80 18.87
N ALA A 593 -19.26 29.07 19.25
CA ALA A 593 -20.22 30.00 18.69
C ALA A 593 -19.95 30.19 17.20
N ALA A 594 -21.01 30.13 16.37
CA ALA A 594 -20.94 30.33 14.94
C ALA A 594 -20.65 31.80 14.61
#